data_c112b6ab04a45877aca15cf5cb33d8e3
#
_entry.id   c112b6ab04a45877aca15cf5cb33d8e3
#
_cell.length_a   1.000
_cell.length_b   1.000
_cell.length_c   1.000
_cell.angle_alpha   90.00
_cell.angle_beta   90.00
_cell.angle_gamma   90.00
#
_symmetry.space_group_name_H-M   'P 1'
#
loop_
_entity.id
_entity.type
_entity.pdbx_description
1 polymer ?
#
loop_
_entity_poly.entity_id
_entity_poly.type
_entity_poly.pdbx_seq_one_letter_code
_entity_poly.pdbx_strand_id
1 'polypeptide(L)' 'MPRDTSIQQRNASNRKARAFLQELLAGGPQTYQIVHEQAVKQGISKSYLLTARRSLHVESSKSDGYAVWSLPVAA' A
#
# COMPACT_ATOMS: atom_id res chain seq x y z
N MET A 1 -13.77 9.15 27.57
CA MET A 1 -12.42 8.60 27.65
C MET A 1 -11.86 8.33 26.28
N PRO A 2 -10.80 8.92 25.96
CA PRO A 2 -10.24 8.81 24.61
C PRO A 2 -9.31 7.60 24.45
N ARG A 3 -9.74 6.49 24.88
CA ARG A 3 -8.91 5.30 24.79
C ARG A 3 -8.78 4.78 23.39
N ASP A 4 -9.55 5.30 22.47
CA ASP A 4 -9.54 4.81 21.10
C ASP A 4 -8.51 5.51 20.23
N THR A 5 -7.63 6.26 20.85
CA THR A 5 -6.60 6.98 20.10
C THR A 5 -5.76 6.04 19.26
N SER A 6 -5.39 4.88 19.82
CA SER A 6 -4.62 3.88 19.08
C SER A 6 -5.36 3.40 17.85
N ILE A 7 -6.66 3.16 17.99
CA ILE A 7 -7.49 2.68 16.90
C ILE A 7 -7.58 3.75 15.82
N GLN A 8 -7.75 5.00 16.22
CA GLN A 8 -7.81 6.11 15.28
C GLN A 8 -6.49 6.27 14.52
N GLN A 9 -5.37 6.15 15.22
CA GLN A 9 -4.06 6.23 14.58
C GLN A 9 -3.88 5.10 13.58
N ARG A 10 -4.32 3.90 13.95
CA ARG A 10 -4.23 2.75 13.08
C ARG A 10 -5.06 2.95 11.82
N ASN A 11 -6.29 3.45 11.97
CA ASN A 11 -7.15 3.74 10.84
C ASN A 11 -6.58 4.81 9.94
N ALA A 12 -6.01 5.85 10.52
CA ALA A 12 -5.37 6.92 9.75
C ALA A 12 -4.17 6.38 8.97
N SER A 13 -3.37 5.52 9.60
CA SER A 13 -2.23 4.90 8.94
C SER A 13 -2.66 3.99 7.80
N ASN A 14 -3.75 3.25 8.00
CA ASN A 14 -4.30 2.39 6.95
C ASN A 14 -4.80 3.21 5.78
N ARG A 15 -5.49 4.32 6.05
CA ARG A 15 -5.96 5.22 5.00
C ARG A 15 -4.79 5.79 4.22
N LYS A 16 -3.76 6.22 4.94
CA LYS A 16 -2.57 6.79 4.31
C LYS A 16 -1.91 5.77 3.39
N ALA A 17 -1.78 4.54 3.87
CA ALA A 17 -1.18 3.48 3.08
C ALA A 17 -2.00 3.18 1.84
N ARG A 18 -3.33 3.15 1.96
CA ARG A 18 -4.20 2.90 0.81
C ARG A 18 -4.10 4.02 -0.21
N ALA A 19 -4.17 5.27 0.26
CA ALA A 19 -4.05 6.42 -0.63
C ALA A 19 -2.70 6.41 -1.33
N PHE A 20 -1.64 6.10 -0.59
CA PHE A 20 -0.31 5.99 -1.14
C PHE A 20 -0.24 4.97 -2.27
N LEU A 21 -0.77 3.77 -2.04
CA LEU A 21 -0.75 2.73 -3.06
C LEU A 21 -1.60 3.12 -4.27
N GLN A 22 -2.77 3.71 -4.04
CA GLN A 22 -3.62 4.14 -5.14
C GLN A 22 -2.90 5.15 -6.03
N GLU A 23 -2.26 6.12 -5.43
CA GLU A 23 -1.55 7.15 -6.19
C GLU A 23 -0.35 6.56 -6.91
N LEU A 24 0.42 5.73 -6.21
CA LEU A 24 1.63 5.15 -6.78
C LEU A 24 1.31 4.24 -7.95
N LEU A 25 0.29 3.42 -7.82
CA LEU A 25 -0.06 2.44 -8.84
C LEU A 25 -1.02 2.99 -9.89
N ALA A 26 -1.55 4.18 -9.68
CA ALA A 26 -2.43 4.81 -10.66
C ALA A 26 -1.70 5.08 -11.98
N GLY A 27 -0.41 5.29 -11.92
CA GLY A 27 0.41 5.51 -13.10
C GLY A 27 0.81 4.24 -13.82
N GLY A 28 0.44 3.08 -13.28
CA GLY A 28 0.79 1.80 -13.84
C GLY A 28 1.44 0.87 -12.82
N PRO A 29 1.73 -0.37 -13.21
CA PRO A 29 2.37 -1.33 -12.31
C PRO A 29 3.74 -0.84 -11.86
N GLN A 30 4.08 -1.15 -10.60
CA GLN A 30 5.37 -0.79 -10.02
C GLN A 30 6.00 -2.01 -9.37
N THR A 31 7.32 -2.07 -9.38
CA THR A 31 8.00 -3.15 -8.68
C THR A 31 7.84 -2.97 -7.18
N TYR A 32 7.87 -4.09 -6.45
CA TYR A 32 7.78 -4.05 -5.00
C TYR A 32 8.91 -3.19 -4.39
N GLN A 33 10.08 -3.21 -5.00
CA GLN A 33 11.20 -2.43 -4.50
C GLN A 33 10.87 -0.95 -4.49
N ILE A 34 10.27 -0.45 -5.56
CA ILE A 34 9.87 0.96 -5.65
C ILE A 34 8.77 1.24 -4.63
N VAL A 35 7.79 0.34 -4.53
CA VAL A 35 6.70 0.50 -3.56
C VAL A 35 7.27 0.59 -2.14
N HIS A 36 8.19 -0.30 -1.82
CA HIS A 36 8.79 -0.33 -0.50
C HIS A 36 9.60 0.94 -0.20
N GLU A 37 10.41 1.38 -1.15
CA GLU A 37 11.21 2.58 -0.98
C GLU A 37 10.32 3.81 -0.74
N GLN A 38 9.29 3.96 -1.54
CA GLN A 38 8.38 5.09 -1.39
C GLN A 38 7.61 5.01 -0.08
N ALA A 39 7.22 3.80 0.34
CA ALA A 39 6.53 3.61 1.60
C ALA A 39 7.42 4.04 2.78
N VAL A 40 8.68 3.66 2.75
CA VAL A 40 9.63 4.05 3.79
C VAL A 40 9.75 5.57 3.85
N LYS A 41 9.83 6.23 2.70
CA LYS A 41 9.90 7.69 2.65
C LYS A 41 8.66 8.35 3.23
N GLN A 42 7.50 7.70 3.08
CA GLN A 42 6.24 8.22 3.61
C GLN A 42 6.00 7.83 5.06
N GLY A 43 6.90 7.04 5.64
CA GLY A 43 6.74 6.57 7.00
C GLY A 43 5.69 5.48 7.16
N ILE A 44 5.42 4.75 6.10
CA ILE A 44 4.44 3.67 6.11
C ILE A 44 5.16 2.36 6.39
N SER A 45 4.71 1.66 7.44
CA SER A 45 5.32 0.38 7.80
C SER A 45 4.87 -0.72 6.83
N LYS A 46 5.65 -1.79 6.80
CA LYS A 46 5.34 -2.94 5.96
C LYS A 46 3.97 -3.53 6.30
N SER A 47 3.64 -3.59 7.58
CA SER A 47 2.34 -4.12 8.01
C SER A 47 1.18 -3.35 7.41
N TYR A 48 1.25 -2.03 7.46
CA TYR A 48 0.21 -1.19 6.88
C TYR A 48 0.19 -1.29 5.37
N LEU A 49 1.36 -1.43 4.77
CA LEU A 49 1.46 -1.59 3.34
C LEU A 49 0.76 -2.87 2.88
N LEU A 50 0.99 -3.98 3.58
CA LEU A 50 0.34 -5.24 3.25
C LEU A 50 -1.16 -5.20 3.49
N THR A 51 -1.60 -4.51 4.55
CA THR A 51 -3.03 -4.33 4.82
C THR A 51 -3.68 -3.53 3.70
N ALA A 52 -3.03 -2.46 3.26
CA ALA A 52 -3.54 -1.64 2.16
C ALA A 52 -3.60 -2.44 0.86
N ARG A 53 -2.61 -3.26 0.62
CA ARG A 53 -2.60 -4.13 -0.55
C ARG A 53 -3.83 -5.02 -0.59
N ARG A 54 -4.17 -5.62 0.56
CA ARG A 54 -5.35 -6.46 0.66
C ARG A 54 -6.64 -5.67 0.46
N SER A 55 -6.72 -4.49 1.06
CA SER A 55 -7.91 -3.65 0.97
C SER A 55 -8.18 -3.22 -0.47
N LEU A 56 -7.14 -2.95 -1.24
CA LEU A 56 -7.27 -2.48 -2.60
C LEU A 56 -7.26 -3.62 -3.62
N HIS A 57 -7.11 -4.85 -3.15
CA HIS A 57 -7.00 -6.02 -4.01
C HIS A 57 -5.86 -5.88 -5.02
N VAL A 58 -4.75 -5.31 -4.57
CA VAL A 58 -3.58 -5.13 -5.40
C VAL A 58 -3.07 -6.49 -5.86
N GLU A 59 -2.86 -6.61 -7.15
CA GLU A 59 -2.33 -7.83 -7.72
C GLU A 59 -0.82 -7.83 -7.67
N SER A 60 -0.26 -8.99 -7.37
CA SER A 60 1.18 -9.17 -7.33
C SER A 60 1.54 -10.24 -8.35
N SER A 61 2.48 -9.92 -9.22
CA SER A 61 2.99 -10.86 -10.19
C SER A 61 4.51 -10.77 -10.22
N LYS A 62 5.14 -11.79 -10.79
CA LYS A 62 6.59 -11.76 -10.97
C LYS A 62 6.90 -11.51 -12.43
N SER A 63 7.82 -10.61 -12.67
CA SER A 63 8.31 -10.33 -14.00
C SER A 63 9.82 -10.19 -13.91
N ASP A 64 10.55 -11.01 -14.63
CA ASP A 64 12.02 -11.00 -14.66
C ASP A 64 12.64 -11.11 -13.26
N GLY A 65 12.01 -11.89 -12.39
CA GLY A 65 12.52 -12.10 -11.04
C GLY A 65 12.11 -11.03 -10.05
N TYR A 66 11.34 -10.04 -10.46
CA TYR A 66 10.87 -8.97 -9.59
C TYR A 66 9.39 -9.11 -9.32
N ALA A 67 9.00 -8.85 -8.08
CA ALA A 67 7.58 -8.76 -7.75
C ALA A 67 7.07 -7.42 -8.25
N VAL A 68 5.96 -7.46 -8.97
CA VAL A 68 5.32 -6.25 -9.51
C VAL A 68 3.93 -6.15 -8.94
N TRP A 69 3.60 -5.00 -8.41
CA TRP A 69 2.28 -4.72 -7.85
C TRP A 69 1.50 -3.84 -8.80
N SER A 70 0.23 -4.15 -8.99
CA SER A 70 -0.65 -3.36 -9.85
C SER A 70 -2.03 -3.30 -9.26
N LEU A 71 -2.75 -2.22 -9.56
CA LEU A 71 -4.14 -2.11 -9.16
C LEU A 71 -4.98 -3.05 -10.05
N PRO A 72 -6.04 -3.64 -9.49
CA PRO A 72 -6.92 -4.46 -10.29
C PRO A 72 -7.59 -3.59 -11.35
N VAL A 73 -7.79 -4.18 -12.51
CA VAL A 73 -8.48 -3.47 -13.58
C VAL A 73 -9.93 -3.34 -13.17
N ALA A 74 -10.42 -2.11 -13.13
CA ALA A 74 -11.82 -1.87 -12.82
C ALA A 74 -12.66 -2.41 -13.96
N ALA A 75 -13.51 -3.33 -13.62
CA ALA A 75 -14.38 -3.93 -14.62
C ALA A 75 -15.57 -3.01 -14.92
#